data_9af965a952227f90e0d137b039150f6d
#
_entry.id   9af965a952227f90e0d137b039150f6d
#
_cell.length_a   1.000
_cell.length_b   1.000
_cell.length_c   1.000
_cell.angle_alpha   90.00
_cell.angle_beta   90.00
_cell.angle_gamma   90.00
#
_symmetry.space_group_name_H-M   'P 1'
#
loop_
_entity.id
_entity.type
_entity.pdbx_description
1 polymer ?
#
loop_
_entity_poly.entity_id
_entity_poly.type
_entity_poly.pdbx_seq_one_letter_code
_entity_poly.pdbx_strand_id
1 'polypeptide(L)'
;MNRPPGDAGPGNPEDRNPPGNAEQPVLIWDLPTRVFHWLLAASFFIALATGDSDRFRDVHVFSGYLMLGLIGFRVAWGFAGSRYARFSSFLYGPRAAAAYVRDLLAARAARHLGHNPPGSWAIYALLALGLLVCVSGLVVLGAEESHGILEGFSGHPLGELTKELHESLSWLMFALVLMHLAGVVIESLAHRENLAKAMLTGRKRGGAGDGIHSPHRLVAIAMLACIAAGAAWFLHGRFVEVPGVAHLPFVGKRLPDNKTWRDECGSCHVAYHPTLLPARSWTALLARQDDHFGEKLGLDAATIAGIREFLQENSAETGMTEPAYKINRS
;
A
#
# COMPACT_ATOMS: atom_id res chain seq x y z
N MET A 1 -20.48 89.34 1.33
CA MET A 1 -19.35 88.81 0.51
C MET A 1 -19.44 87.30 0.53
N ASN A 2 -20.10 86.69 -0.49
CA ASN A 2 -20.25 85.27 -0.63
C ASN A 2 -19.05 84.74 -1.46
N ARG A 3 -18.34 83.75 -0.91
CA ARG A 3 -17.41 82.93 -1.71
C ARG A 3 -18.16 81.80 -2.39
N PRO A 4 -17.89 81.50 -3.65
CA PRO A 4 -18.48 80.36 -4.33
C PRO A 4 -17.83 79.02 -3.89
N PRO A 5 -18.49 77.85 -3.98
CA PRO A 5 -17.94 76.58 -3.64
C PRO A 5 -16.90 76.14 -4.67
N GLY A 6 -15.75 75.65 -4.21
CA GLY A 6 -14.63 75.19 -5.00
C GLY A 6 -14.98 73.97 -5.84
N ASP A 7 -14.54 74.05 -7.07
CA ASP A 7 -14.53 73.06 -8.15
C ASP A 7 -13.81 71.76 -7.66
N ALA A 8 -14.52 70.66 -7.57
CA ALA A 8 -13.93 69.33 -7.40
C ALA A 8 -13.37 68.91 -8.77
N GLY A 9 -12.04 69.02 -8.93
CA GLY A 9 -11.37 68.56 -10.13
C GLY A 9 -11.67 67.10 -10.46
N PRO A 10 -11.57 66.71 -11.74
CA PRO A 10 -11.86 65.32 -12.16
C PRO A 10 -10.89 64.37 -11.47
N GLY A 11 -11.41 63.42 -10.68
CA GLY A 11 -10.69 62.36 -10.03
C GLY A 11 -9.85 61.56 -11.05
N ASN A 12 -8.62 61.30 -10.67
CA ASN A 12 -7.61 60.59 -11.45
C ASN A 12 -8.22 59.27 -11.99
N PRO A 13 -8.10 58.99 -13.31
CA PRO A 13 -8.60 57.75 -13.90
C PRO A 13 -7.96 56.49 -13.31
N GLU A 14 -6.87 56.57 -12.57
CA GLU A 14 -6.17 55.48 -11.93
C GLU A 14 -6.83 54.96 -10.66
N ASP A 15 -7.79 55.72 -10.06
CA ASP A 15 -8.55 55.29 -8.86
C ASP A 15 -9.78 54.40 -9.18
N ARG A 16 -9.97 54.00 -10.41
CA ARG A 16 -11.06 53.08 -10.84
C ARG A 16 -10.55 51.64 -11.02
N ASN A 17 -9.64 51.20 -10.19
CA ASN A 17 -9.48 49.78 -10.03
C ASN A 17 -10.62 49.30 -9.11
N PRO A 18 -11.51 48.42 -9.57
CA PRO A 18 -12.51 47.87 -8.66
C PRO A 18 -11.79 47.17 -7.54
N PRO A 19 -12.26 47.25 -6.28
CA PRO A 19 -11.67 46.51 -5.16
C PRO A 19 -12.03 45.02 -5.35
N GLY A 20 -11.30 44.35 -6.21
CA GLY A 20 -11.66 43.02 -6.60
C GLY A 20 -10.46 42.22 -7.03
N ASN A 21 -9.98 41.44 -6.15
CA ASN A 21 -9.23 40.18 -6.17
C ASN A 21 -7.99 40.21 -5.28
N ALA A 22 -8.13 40.73 -4.05
CA ALA A 22 -7.18 40.38 -3.01
C ALA A 22 -7.15 38.86 -2.88
N GLU A 23 -5.99 38.24 -3.12
CA GLU A 23 -5.82 36.81 -2.89
C GLU A 23 -6.19 36.44 -1.46
N GLN A 24 -7.12 35.52 -1.32
CA GLN A 24 -7.61 35.02 -0.04
C GLN A 24 -7.44 33.49 0.07
N PRO A 25 -7.42 32.92 1.28
CA PRO A 25 -7.36 31.47 1.43
C PRO A 25 -8.63 30.79 0.90
N VAL A 26 -8.56 30.17 -0.27
CA VAL A 26 -9.66 29.43 -0.91
C VAL A 26 -9.45 27.93 -0.79
N LEU A 27 -10.53 27.16 -0.68
CA LEU A 27 -10.49 25.72 -0.60
C LEU A 27 -10.22 25.11 -2.00
N ILE A 28 -9.10 24.44 -2.18
CA ILE A 28 -8.69 23.79 -3.43
C ILE A 28 -8.80 22.28 -3.31
N TRP A 29 -8.30 21.69 -2.20
CA TRP A 29 -8.31 20.25 -1.97
C TRP A 29 -9.45 19.86 -1.05
N ASP A 30 -10.40 19.08 -1.57
CA ASP A 30 -11.48 18.50 -0.76
C ASP A 30 -10.95 17.51 0.29
N LEU A 31 -11.76 17.20 1.28
CA LEU A 31 -11.36 16.32 2.36
C LEU A 31 -11.09 14.88 1.91
N PRO A 32 -11.90 14.26 1.02
CA PRO A 32 -11.60 12.93 0.49
C PRO A 32 -10.23 12.84 -0.19
N THR A 33 -9.86 13.82 -1.02
CA THR A 33 -8.55 13.86 -1.69
C THR A 33 -7.41 13.94 -0.68
N ARG A 34 -7.56 14.72 0.39
CA ARG A 34 -6.55 14.88 1.43
C ARG A 34 -6.39 13.62 2.28
N VAL A 35 -7.51 13.04 2.72
CA VAL A 35 -7.51 11.79 3.49
C VAL A 35 -6.92 10.65 2.66
N PHE A 36 -7.37 10.50 1.41
CA PHE A 36 -6.78 9.56 0.46
C PHE A 36 -5.25 9.71 0.39
N HIS A 37 -4.76 10.93 0.13
CA HIS A 37 -3.33 11.18 -0.04
C HIS A 37 -2.50 10.77 1.16
N TRP A 38 -2.90 11.18 2.36
CA TRP A 38 -2.12 10.88 3.57
C TRP A 38 -2.20 9.41 3.98
N LEU A 39 -3.33 8.77 3.77
CA LEU A 39 -3.46 7.32 4.01
C LEU A 39 -2.66 6.53 2.98
N LEU A 40 -2.66 6.92 1.71
CA LEU A 40 -1.85 6.28 0.68
C LEU A 40 -0.35 6.42 0.99
N ALA A 41 0.10 7.62 1.36
CA ALA A 41 1.49 7.84 1.75
C ALA A 41 1.87 6.99 2.97
N ALA A 42 1.06 6.99 4.03
CA ALA A 42 1.31 6.19 5.22
C ALA A 42 1.35 4.68 4.90
N SER A 43 0.36 4.16 4.16
CA SER A 43 0.32 2.73 3.80
C SER A 43 1.50 2.33 2.92
N PHE A 44 1.94 3.18 1.99
CA PHE A 44 3.12 2.92 1.18
C PHE A 44 4.39 2.80 2.03
N PHE A 45 4.65 3.75 2.92
CA PHE A 45 5.84 3.70 3.78
C PHE A 45 5.79 2.55 4.79
N ILE A 46 4.61 2.21 5.32
CA ILE A 46 4.44 1.03 6.18
C ILE A 46 4.71 -0.24 5.38
N ALA A 47 4.15 -0.40 4.18
CA ALA A 47 4.41 -1.55 3.33
C ALA A 47 5.90 -1.67 2.99
N LEU A 48 6.55 -0.57 2.60
CA LEU A 48 7.99 -0.55 2.29
C LEU A 48 8.84 -0.96 3.50
N ALA A 49 8.51 -0.47 4.69
CA ALA A 49 9.26 -0.77 5.92
C ALA A 49 9.05 -2.20 6.44
N THR A 50 8.00 -2.89 5.99
CA THR A 50 7.62 -4.23 6.46
C THR A 50 7.79 -5.32 5.40
N GLY A 51 8.24 -4.96 4.18
CA GLY A 51 8.34 -5.87 3.03
C GLY A 51 9.26 -7.06 3.24
N ASP A 52 10.41 -6.85 3.90
CA ASP A 52 11.42 -7.88 4.13
C ASP A 52 11.24 -8.61 5.47
N SER A 53 10.12 -8.40 6.17
CA SER A 53 9.91 -8.92 7.52
C SER A 53 8.79 -9.95 7.58
N ASP A 54 9.13 -11.22 7.82
CA ASP A 54 8.15 -12.27 8.08
C ASP A 54 7.26 -11.96 9.28
N ARG A 55 7.81 -11.32 10.31
CA ARG A 55 7.07 -10.93 11.51
C ARG A 55 5.95 -9.93 11.22
N PHE A 56 6.18 -9.02 10.27
CA PHE A 56 5.24 -7.95 9.92
C PHE A 56 4.55 -8.16 8.57
N ARG A 57 4.58 -9.40 8.03
CA ARG A 57 3.95 -9.74 6.75
C ARG A 57 2.47 -9.36 6.71
N ASP A 58 1.72 -9.62 7.79
CA ASP A 58 0.31 -9.21 7.87
C ASP A 58 0.13 -7.69 7.73
N VAL A 59 1.05 -6.91 8.30
CA VAL A 59 1.03 -5.44 8.21
C VAL A 59 1.34 -5.00 6.78
N HIS A 60 2.31 -5.65 6.13
CA HIS A 60 2.65 -5.43 4.72
C HIS A 60 1.43 -5.70 3.81
N VAL A 61 0.83 -6.88 3.95
CA VAL A 61 -0.33 -7.31 3.15
C VAL A 61 -1.53 -6.40 3.38
N PHE A 62 -1.84 -6.06 4.63
CA PHE A 62 -2.92 -5.12 4.94
C PHE A 62 -2.66 -3.75 4.29
N SER A 63 -1.42 -3.24 4.38
CA SER A 63 -1.05 -1.97 3.76
C SER A 63 -1.19 -2.01 2.23
N GLY A 64 -0.85 -3.15 1.59
CA GLY A 64 -1.05 -3.38 0.16
C GLY A 64 -2.53 -3.36 -0.24
N TYR A 65 -3.40 -4.06 0.49
CA TYR A 65 -4.86 -4.02 0.26
C TYR A 65 -5.43 -2.61 0.47
N LEU A 66 -4.97 -1.90 1.51
CA LEU A 66 -5.37 -0.51 1.75
C LEU A 66 -4.96 0.40 0.59
N MET A 67 -3.72 0.27 0.10
CA MET A 67 -3.24 1.02 -1.07
C MET A 67 -4.11 0.74 -2.30
N LEU A 68 -4.42 -0.53 -2.58
CA LEU A 68 -5.25 -0.91 -3.72
C LEU A 68 -6.65 -0.27 -3.63
N GLY A 69 -7.29 -0.37 -2.46
CA GLY A 69 -8.60 0.25 -2.22
C GLY A 69 -8.57 1.77 -2.36
N LEU A 70 -7.51 2.43 -1.85
CA LEU A 70 -7.31 3.87 -1.97
C LEU A 70 -7.06 4.29 -3.43
N ILE A 71 -6.29 3.53 -4.20
CA ILE A 71 -6.07 3.79 -5.64
C ILE A 71 -7.40 3.65 -6.38
N GLY A 72 -8.18 2.60 -6.12
CA GLY A 72 -9.52 2.43 -6.69
C GLY A 72 -10.45 3.61 -6.36
N PHE A 73 -10.47 4.04 -5.10
CA PHE A 73 -11.19 5.25 -4.69
C PHE A 73 -10.70 6.49 -5.47
N ARG A 74 -9.39 6.69 -5.60
CA ARG A 74 -8.83 7.85 -6.30
C ARG A 74 -9.20 7.87 -7.78
N VAL A 75 -9.22 6.72 -8.42
CA VAL A 75 -9.66 6.61 -9.81
C VAL A 75 -11.14 7.01 -9.92
N ALA A 76 -12.02 6.45 -9.10
CA ALA A 76 -13.43 6.82 -9.08
C ALA A 76 -13.64 8.32 -8.77
N TRP A 77 -12.92 8.86 -7.76
CA TRP A 77 -12.97 10.26 -7.39
C TRP A 77 -12.37 11.18 -8.44
N GLY A 78 -11.48 10.66 -9.29
CA GLY A 78 -10.93 11.35 -10.45
C GLY A 78 -11.98 11.65 -11.54
N PHE A 79 -13.10 10.94 -11.54
CA PHE A 79 -14.22 11.20 -12.45
C PHE A 79 -15.35 11.97 -11.76
N ALA A 80 -15.69 11.61 -10.52
CA ALA A 80 -16.86 12.13 -9.81
C ALA A 80 -16.56 13.26 -8.81
N GLY A 81 -15.29 13.49 -8.47
CA GLY A 81 -14.87 14.38 -7.40
C GLY A 81 -15.00 15.88 -7.67
N SER A 82 -14.40 16.67 -6.78
CA SER A 82 -14.40 18.13 -6.88
C SER A 82 -13.59 18.63 -8.08
N ARG A 83 -13.74 19.92 -8.43
CA ARG A 83 -13.10 20.55 -9.60
C ARG A 83 -11.62 20.19 -9.75
N TYR A 84 -10.81 20.31 -8.70
CA TYR A 84 -9.37 20.07 -8.75
C TYR A 84 -8.98 18.60 -8.53
N ALA A 85 -9.91 17.74 -8.09
CA ALA A 85 -9.70 16.30 -7.97
C ALA A 85 -9.92 15.56 -9.29
N ARG A 86 -10.76 16.12 -10.19
CA ARG A 86 -11.11 15.48 -11.46
C ARG A 86 -9.95 15.47 -12.44
N PHE A 87 -9.71 14.34 -13.08
CA PHE A 87 -8.66 14.15 -14.10
C PHE A 87 -8.79 15.16 -15.23
N SER A 88 -10.01 15.50 -15.64
CA SER A 88 -10.27 16.49 -16.70
C SER A 88 -9.71 17.89 -16.38
N SER A 89 -9.48 18.24 -15.12
CA SER A 89 -8.95 19.52 -14.71
C SER A 89 -7.43 19.66 -14.83
N PHE A 90 -6.71 18.55 -15.01
CA PHE A 90 -5.24 18.54 -15.10
C PHE A 90 -4.71 17.53 -16.14
N LEU A 91 -5.44 17.36 -17.22
CA LEU A 91 -5.00 16.55 -18.36
C LEU A 91 -4.11 17.41 -19.27
N TYR A 92 -2.80 17.37 -19.04
CA TYR A 92 -1.82 18.11 -19.82
C TYR A 92 -1.04 17.20 -20.76
N GLY A 93 -0.79 17.69 -21.99
CA GLY A 93 0.07 16.97 -22.95
C GLY A 93 1.55 17.01 -22.53
N PRO A 94 2.40 16.09 -23.04
CA PRO A 94 3.82 16.02 -22.70
C PRO A 94 4.60 17.30 -23.08
N ARG A 95 4.20 17.97 -24.15
CA ARG A 95 4.81 19.26 -24.55
C ARG A 95 4.57 20.35 -23.51
N ALA A 96 3.39 20.38 -22.89
CA ALA A 96 3.08 21.35 -21.83
C ALA A 96 3.92 21.07 -20.57
N ALA A 97 4.11 19.79 -20.21
CA ALA A 97 4.97 19.42 -19.09
C ALA A 97 6.44 19.82 -19.35
N ALA A 98 6.98 19.53 -20.54
CA ALA A 98 8.34 19.93 -20.92
C ALA A 98 8.52 21.45 -20.93
N ALA A 99 7.56 22.20 -21.49
CA ALA A 99 7.58 23.65 -21.49
C ALA A 99 7.58 24.24 -20.08
N TYR A 100 6.72 23.68 -19.20
CA TYR A 100 6.67 24.10 -17.79
C TYR A 100 7.99 23.87 -17.06
N VAL A 101 8.64 22.71 -17.24
CA VAL A 101 9.94 22.41 -16.62
C VAL A 101 11.01 23.41 -17.11
N ARG A 102 11.03 23.70 -18.42
CA ARG A 102 11.94 24.73 -18.98
C ARG A 102 11.70 26.11 -18.37
N ASP A 103 10.42 26.49 -18.20
CA ASP A 103 10.05 27.79 -17.64
C ASP A 103 10.34 27.85 -16.13
N LEU A 104 10.23 26.72 -15.42
CA LEU A 104 10.62 26.59 -14.02
C LEU A 104 12.13 26.77 -13.83
N LEU A 105 12.95 26.14 -14.69
CA LEU A 105 14.40 26.33 -14.69
C LEU A 105 14.82 27.76 -15.03
N ALA A 106 14.01 28.46 -15.81
CA ALA A 106 14.20 29.87 -16.13
C ALA A 106 13.60 30.84 -15.10
N ALA A 107 13.10 30.33 -13.96
CA ALA A 107 12.43 31.08 -12.88
C ALA A 107 11.24 31.94 -13.35
N ARG A 108 10.50 31.46 -14.36
CA ARG A 108 9.32 32.13 -14.94
C ARG A 108 8.11 31.24 -15.09
N ALA A 109 8.11 30.07 -14.44
CA ALA A 109 6.98 29.16 -14.48
C ALA A 109 5.72 29.79 -13.88
N ALA A 110 4.58 29.59 -14.53
CA ALA A 110 3.30 30.08 -14.05
C ALA A 110 2.83 29.30 -12.83
N ARG A 111 2.28 29.98 -11.82
CA ARG A 111 1.69 29.37 -10.65
C ARG A 111 0.35 28.71 -11.00
N HIS A 112 0.14 27.48 -10.51
CA HIS A 112 -1.10 26.72 -10.66
C HIS A 112 -1.83 26.56 -9.33
N LEU A 113 -3.13 26.80 -9.30
CA LEU A 113 -3.96 26.53 -8.12
C LEU A 113 -4.14 25.04 -7.85
N GLY A 114 -4.44 24.28 -8.91
CA GLY A 114 -4.49 22.81 -8.88
C GLY A 114 -3.12 22.17 -9.14
N HIS A 115 -3.13 21.12 -9.98
CA HIS A 115 -1.90 20.45 -10.40
C HIS A 115 -1.25 21.19 -11.57
N ASN A 116 0.06 21.35 -11.52
CA ASN A 116 0.85 21.83 -12.64
C ASN A 116 1.09 20.70 -13.67
N PRO A 117 1.53 21.00 -14.90
CA PRO A 117 1.70 19.99 -15.94
C PRO A 117 2.62 18.82 -15.57
N PRO A 118 3.86 18.97 -15.06
CA PRO A 118 4.67 17.83 -14.64
C PRO A 118 4.11 17.09 -13.43
N GLY A 119 3.48 17.81 -12.46
CA GLY A 119 2.81 17.19 -11.32
C GLY A 119 1.65 16.28 -11.72
N SER A 120 0.93 16.63 -12.79
CA SER A 120 -0.14 15.79 -13.36
C SER A 120 0.41 14.47 -13.88
N TRP A 121 1.51 14.49 -14.61
CA TRP A 121 2.19 13.28 -15.10
C TRP A 121 2.71 12.42 -13.95
N ALA A 122 3.26 13.05 -12.90
CA ALA A 122 3.70 12.34 -11.71
C ALA A 122 2.53 11.61 -11.01
N ILE A 123 1.35 12.24 -10.93
CA ILE A 123 0.15 11.60 -10.35
C ILE A 123 -0.27 10.37 -11.17
N TYR A 124 -0.35 10.49 -12.50
CA TYR A 124 -0.70 9.35 -13.35
C TYR A 124 0.32 8.22 -13.22
N ALA A 125 1.61 8.54 -13.21
CA ALA A 125 2.67 7.56 -13.02
C ALA A 125 2.61 6.88 -11.65
N LEU A 126 2.38 7.64 -10.56
CA LEU A 126 2.24 7.11 -9.20
C LEU A 126 1.01 6.20 -9.07
N LEU A 127 -0.12 6.56 -9.66
CA LEU A 127 -1.32 5.72 -9.62
C LEU A 127 -1.16 4.44 -10.45
N ALA A 128 -0.59 4.54 -11.65
CA ALA A 128 -0.37 3.39 -12.53
C ALA A 128 0.66 2.43 -11.91
N LEU A 129 1.80 2.94 -11.45
CA LEU A 129 2.84 2.13 -10.83
C LEU A 129 2.37 1.55 -9.50
N GLY A 130 1.65 2.33 -8.67
CA GLY A 130 1.04 1.84 -7.44
C GLY A 130 0.05 0.70 -7.68
N LEU A 131 -0.76 0.79 -8.74
CA LEU A 131 -1.64 -0.31 -9.15
C LEU A 131 -0.84 -1.56 -9.54
N LEU A 132 0.24 -1.40 -10.32
CA LEU A 132 1.12 -2.52 -10.71
C LEU A 132 1.77 -3.18 -9.51
N VAL A 133 2.27 -2.40 -8.54
CA VAL A 133 2.83 -2.89 -7.27
C VAL A 133 1.76 -3.69 -6.50
N CYS A 134 0.55 -3.15 -6.35
CA CYS A 134 -0.52 -3.85 -5.64
C CYS A 134 -0.92 -5.16 -6.35
N VAL A 135 -1.07 -5.14 -7.67
CA VAL A 135 -1.47 -6.34 -8.45
C VAL A 135 -0.37 -7.41 -8.40
N SER A 136 0.89 -7.03 -8.58
CA SER A 136 2.01 -7.99 -8.45
C SER A 136 2.08 -8.58 -7.03
N GLY A 137 1.86 -7.78 -5.99
CA GLY A 137 1.81 -8.26 -4.61
C GLY A 137 0.67 -9.25 -4.35
N LEU A 138 -0.51 -9.05 -4.97
CA LEU A 138 -1.60 -10.03 -4.89
C LEU A 138 -1.24 -11.36 -5.55
N VAL A 139 -0.52 -11.32 -6.69
CA VAL A 139 -0.05 -12.55 -7.36
C VAL A 139 0.98 -13.28 -6.51
N VAL A 140 1.93 -12.56 -5.91
CA VAL A 140 2.92 -13.14 -4.96
C VAL A 140 2.19 -13.81 -3.81
N LEU A 141 1.25 -13.12 -3.17
CA LEU A 141 0.48 -13.65 -2.04
C LEU A 141 -0.29 -14.92 -2.40
N GLY A 142 -0.89 -14.98 -3.58
CA GLY A 142 -1.63 -16.15 -4.05
C GLY A 142 -0.73 -17.31 -4.48
N ALA A 143 0.38 -17.02 -5.15
CA ALA A 143 1.25 -18.02 -5.76
C ALA A 143 2.27 -18.62 -4.79
N GLU A 144 2.87 -17.80 -3.92
CA GLU A 144 3.90 -18.26 -2.98
C GLU A 144 3.32 -18.65 -1.62
N GLU A 145 2.40 -17.84 -1.12
CA GLU A 145 1.85 -18.03 0.24
C GLU A 145 0.53 -18.82 0.23
N SER A 146 -0.03 -19.09 -0.95
CA SER A 146 -1.34 -19.76 -1.09
C SER A 146 -2.44 -19.09 -0.25
N HIS A 147 -2.46 -17.74 -0.25
CA HIS A 147 -3.39 -16.92 0.52
C HIS A 147 -3.97 -15.78 -0.31
N GLY A 148 -5.06 -15.21 0.21
CA GLY A 148 -5.68 -14.02 -0.37
C GLY A 148 -6.65 -14.32 -1.50
N ILE A 149 -7.03 -13.28 -2.25
CA ILE A 149 -8.09 -13.37 -3.28
C ILE A 149 -7.65 -14.13 -4.53
N LEU A 150 -6.35 -14.38 -4.71
CA LEU A 150 -5.77 -15.15 -5.82
C LEU A 150 -5.23 -16.51 -5.37
N GLU A 151 -5.65 -17.01 -4.21
CA GLU A 151 -5.30 -18.35 -3.73
C GLU A 151 -5.61 -19.41 -4.80
N GLY A 152 -4.60 -20.23 -5.12
CA GLY A 152 -4.72 -21.30 -6.13
C GLY A 152 -4.77 -20.85 -7.60
N PHE A 153 -4.68 -19.54 -7.88
CA PHE A 153 -4.72 -19.02 -9.25
C PHE A 153 -3.45 -19.32 -10.06
N SER A 154 -2.30 -19.40 -9.40
CA SER A 154 -1.00 -19.61 -10.07
C SER A 154 -0.10 -20.54 -9.27
N GLY A 155 0.82 -21.22 -9.98
CA GLY A 155 1.83 -22.07 -9.36
C GLY A 155 3.07 -21.29 -8.93
N HIS A 156 3.87 -21.89 -8.03
CA HIS A 156 5.07 -21.30 -7.46
C HIS A 156 6.07 -20.68 -8.47
N PRO A 157 6.33 -21.25 -9.69
CA PRO A 157 7.28 -20.61 -10.61
C PRO A 157 6.86 -19.21 -11.08
N LEU A 158 5.55 -18.95 -11.18
CA LEU A 158 5.05 -17.62 -11.47
C LEU A 158 5.18 -16.71 -10.27
N GLY A 159 5.07 -17.27 -9.05
CA GLY A 159 5.28 -16.56 -7.80
C GLY A 159 6.68 -15.97 -7.69
N GLU A 160 7.73 -16.78 -7.90
CA GLU A 160 9.14 -16.33 -7.85
C GLU A 160 9.39 -15.16 -8.82
N LEU A 161 9.01 -15.32 -10.10
CA LEU A 161 9.16 -14.24 -11.09
C LEU A 161 8.39 -12.98 -10.69
N THR A 162 7.17 -13.14 -10.18
CA THR A 162 6.33 -12.01 -9.80
C THR A 162 6.86 -11.33 -8.54
N LYS A 163 7.51 -12.06 -7.63
CA LYS A 163 8.18 -11.51 -6.46
C LYS A 163 9.32 -10.56 -6.84
N GLU A 164 10.23 -11.01 -7.71
CA GLU A 164 11.31 -10.16 -8.24
C GLU A 164 10.75 -8.91 -8.94
N LEU A 165 9.67 -9.09 -9.70
CA LEU A 165 8.98 -7.98 -10.34
C LEU A 165 8.36 -7.03 -9.31
N HIS A 166 7.68 -7.54 -8.28
CA HIS A 166 7.08 -6.75 -7.20
C HIS A 166 8.13 -5.92 -6.46
N GLU A 167 9.25 -6.52 -6.11
CA GLU A 167 10.37 -5.83 -5.46
C GLU A 167 10.93 -4.72 -6.36
N SER A 168 11.18 -5.02 -7.64
CA SER A 168 11.68 -4.04 -8.62
C SER A 168 10.72 -2.87 -8.82
N LEU A 169 9.42 -3.14 -8.95
CA LEU A 169 8.38 -2.12 -9.05
C LEU A 169 8.26 -1.28 -7.78
N SER A 170 8.46 -1.90 -6.61
CA SER A 170 8.42 -1.20 -5.31
C SER A 170 9.59 -0.22 -5.15
N TRP A 171 10.80 -0.59 -5.57
CA TRP A 171 11.94 0.32 -5.61
C TRP A 171 11.77 1.44 -6.64
N LEU A 172 11.20 1.13 -7.82
CA LEU A 172 10.86 2.15 -8.81
C LEU A 172 9.80 3.12 -8.25
N MET A 173 8.79 2.60 -7.53
CA MET A 173 7.78 3.42 -6.86
C MET A 173 8.41 4.33 -5.80
N PHE A 174 9.35 3.81 -5.01
CA PHE A 174 10.09 4.62 -4.03
C PHE A 174 10.87 5.75 -4.70
N ALA A 175 11.59 5.47 -5.80
CA ALA A 175 12.29 6.50 -6.57
C ALA A 175 11.33 7.56 -7.12
N LEU A 176 10.15 7.15 -7.61
CA LEU A 176 9.12 8.07 -8.12
C LEU A 176 8.52 8.92 -6.98
N VAL A 177 8.34 8.36 -5.78
CA VAL A 177 7.91 9.10 -4.58
C VAL A 177 8.96 10.14 -4.19
N LEU A 178 10.26 9.79 -4.20
CA LEU A 178 11.34 10.77 -3.94
C LEU A 178 11.34 11.90 -4.99
N MET A 179 11.13 11.58 -6.25
CA MET A 179 11.00 12.57 -7.31
C MET A 179 9.78 13.48 -7.10
N HIS A 180 8.64 12.92 -6.66
CA HIS A 180 7.45 13.68 -6.30
C HIS A 180 7.73 14.65 -5.14
N LEU A 181 8.39 14.17 -4.07
CA LEU A 181 8.77 15.02 -2.94
C LEU A 181 9.72 16.16 -3.35
N ALA A 182 10.71 15.85 -4.18
CA ALA A 182 11.61 16.87 -4.73
C ALA A 182 10.83 17.90 -5.54
N GLY A 183 9.89 17.48 -6.40
CA GLY A 183 9.00 18.36 -7.15
C GLY A 183 8.17 19.26 -6.25
N VAL A 184 7.61 18.74 -5.16
CA VAL A 184 6.85 19.52 -4.16
C VAL A 184 7.73 20.57 -3.49
N VAL A 185 8.97 20.24 -3.15
CA VAL A 185 9.93 21.20 -2.54
C VAL A 185 10.30 22.30 -3.55
N ILE A 186 10.69 21.93 -4.76
CA ILE A 186 11.10 22.88 -5.81
C ILE A 186 9.95 23.85 -6.12
N GLU A 187 8.74 23.32 -6.31
CA GLU A 187 7.54 24.11 -6.61
C GLU A 187 7.16 25.05 -5.44
N SER A 188 7.29 24.55 -4.20
CA SER A 188 7.04 25.35 -2.99
C SER A 188 8.01 26.51 -2.88
N LEU A 189 9.28 26.30 -3.22
CA LEU A 189 10.30 27.36 -3.21
C LEU A 189 10.11 28.34 -4.36
N ALA A 190 9.86 27.86 -5.58
CA ALA A 190 9.68 28.69 -6.77
C ALA A 190 8.51 29.67 -6.63
N HIS A 191 7.40 29.23 -6.05
CA HIS A 191 6.19 30.04 -5.90
C HIS A 191 6.00 30.61 -4.49
N ARG A 192 6.95 30.39 -3.57
CA ARG A 192 6.88 30.82 -2.15
C ARG A 192 5.57 30.39 -1.48
N GLU A 193 5.09 29.18 -1.81
CA GLU A 193 3.85 28.61 -1.33
C GLU A 193 4.13 27.24 -0.67
N ASN A 194 3.66 27.00 0.56
CA ASN A 194 3.84 25.70 1.21
C ASN A 194 2.79 24.69 0.71
N LEU A 195 3.17 23.86 -0.27
CA LEU A 195 2.29 22.87 -0.88
C LEU A 195 1.94 21.72 0.09
N ALA A 196 2.85 21.34 0.98
CA ALA A 196 2.56 20.34 2.01
C ALA A 196 1.49 20.85 2.99
N LYS A 197 1.59 22.11 3.43
CA LYS A 197 0.55 22.75 4.23
C LYS A 197 -0.77 22.84 3.48
N ALA A 198 -0.75 23.15 2.19
CA ALA A 198 -1.94 23.17 1.35
C ALA A 198 -2.62 21.79 1.31
N MET A 199 -1.85 20.70 1.30
CA MET A 199 -2.38 19.33 1.34
C MET A 199 -2.92 18.93 2.73
N LEU A 200 -2.49 19.58 3.80
CA LEU A 200 -3.06 19.41 5.14
C LEU A 200 -4.34 20.23 5.33
N THR A 201 -4.32 21.51 4.95
CA THR A 201 -5.43 22.44 5.22
C THR A 201 -6.50 22.44 4.13
N GLY A 202 -6.16 21.98 2.94
CA GLY A 202 -6.98 22.06 1.72
C GLY A 202 -6.95 23.44 1.05
N ARG A 203 -6.25 24.43 1.60
CA ARG A 203 -6.35 25.83 1.19
C ARG A 203 -5.10 26.34 0.52
N LYS A 204 -5.28 27.16 -0.51
CA LYS A 204 -4.25 27.96 -1.20
C LYS A 204 -4.70 29.40 -1.33
N ARG A 205 -3.79 30.31 -1.61
CA ARG A 205 -4.16 31.69 -1.96
C ARG A 205 -4.72 31.73 -3.37
N GLY A 206 -5.86 32.39 -3.56
CA GLY A 206 -6.53 32.51 -4.86
C GLY A 206 -7.62 33.55 -4.82
N GLY A 207 -8.23 33.83 -5.97
CA GLY A 207 -9.38 34.72 -6.09
C GLY A 207 -10.63 34.14 -5.46
N ALA A 208 -11.62 34.97 -5.12
CA ALA A 208 -12.85 34.56 -4.46
C ALA A 208 -13.64 33.47 -5.21
N GLY A 209 -13.54 33.38 -6.54
CA GLY A 209 -14.22 32.38 -7.39
C GLY A 209 -13.44 31.11 -7.65
N ASP A 210 -12.19 31.00 -7.17
CA ASP A 210 -11.31 29.88 -7.49
C ASP A 210 -11.58 28.65 -6.60
N GLY A 211 -12.15 28.85 -5.41
CA GLY A 211 -12.41 27.80 -4.44
C GLY A 211 -13.48 26.80 -4.87
N ILE A 212 -13.37 25.57 -4.36
CA ILE A 212 -14.47 24.59 -4.43
C ILE A 212 -15.54 24.91 -3.36
N HIS A 213 -16.80 24.67 -3.69
CA HIS A 213 -17.91 25.02 -2.79
C HIS A 213 -18.09 24.03 -1.63
N SER A 214 -17.76 22.75 -1.84
CA SER A 214 -17.98 21.69 -0.85
C SER A 214 -16.71 20.94 -0.49
N PRO A 215 -16.40 20.75 0.81
CA PRO A 215 -15.31 19.90 1.26
C PRO A 215 -15.60 18.40 1.16
N HIS A 216 -16.81 17.98 0.75
CA HIS A 216 -17.27 16.59 0.62
C HIS A 216 -17.04 15.71 1.86
N ARG A 217 -17.34 16.23 3.07
CA ARG A 217 -17.10 15.57 4.36
C ARG A 217 -17.73 14.18 4.47
N LEU A 218 -18.97 14.02 3.97
CA LEU A 218 -19.67 12.73 4.03
C LEU A 218 -18.93 11.64 3.25
N VAL A 219 -18.35 11.96 2.10
CA VAL A 219 -17.55 11.00 1.32
C VAL A 219 -16.28 10.60 2.08
N ALA A 220 -15.62 11.56 2.73
CA ALA A 220 -14.45 11.25 3.55
C ALA A 220 -14.81 10.38 4.77
N ILE A 221 -15.93 10.65 5.44
CA ILE A 221 -16.43 9.84 6.56
C ILE A 221 -16.79 8.43 6.07
N ALA A 222 -17.49 8.29 4.95
CA ALA A 222 -17.83 6.99 4.37
C ALA A 222 -16.56 6.19 4.00
N MET A 223 -15.56 6.84 3.40
CA MET A 223 -14.28 6.21 3.08
C MET A 223 -13.57 5.73 4.36
N LEU A 224 -13.48 6.55 5.39
CA LEU A 224 -12.88 6.14 6.67
C LEU A 224 -13.66 5.02 7.36
N ALA A 225 -14.99 5.03 7.29
CA ALA A 225 -15.83 3.96 7.81
C ALA A 225 -15.59 2.64 7.06
N CYS A 226 -15.50 2.68 5.73
CA CYS A 226 -15.15 1.50 4.93
C CYS A 226 -13.76 0.95 5.26
N ILE A 227 -12.76 1.84 5.43
CA ILE A 227 -11.39 1.44 5.83
C ILE A 227 -11.42 0.82 7.24
N ALA A 228 -12.11 1.43 8.19
CA ALA A 228 -12.22 0.92 9.55
C ALA A 228 -12.93 -0.45 9.59
N ALA A 229 -14.01 -0.62 8.82
CA ALA A 229 -14.70 -1.90 8.69
C ALA A 229 -13.82 -2.98 8.05
N GLY A 230 -13.09 -2.64 6.99
CA GLY A 230 -12.12 -3.53 6.33
C GLY A 230 -10.97 -3.91 7.27
N ALA A 231 -10.43 -2.95 8.02
CA ALA A 231 -9.42 -3.19 9.04
C ALA A 231 -9.95 -4.09 10.16
N ALA A 232 -11.14 -3.82 10.66
CA ALA A 232 -11.77 -4.65 11.70
C ALA A 232 -12.01 -6.09 11.23
N TRP A 233 -12.47 -6.26 9.98
CA TRP A 233 -12.65 -7.57 9.38
C TRP A 233 -11.32 -8.32 9.22
N PHE A 234 -10.30 -7.64 8.70
CA PHE A 234 -8.97 -8.22 8.53
C PHE A 234 -8.35 -8.62 9.88
N LEU A 235 -8.42 -7.72 10.87
CA LEU A 235 -7.90 -7.96 12.22
C LEU A 235 -8.69 -9.07 12.92
N HIS A 236 -10.03 -9.09 12.79
CA HIS A 236 -10.85 -10.14 13.38
C HIS A 236 -10.44 -11.52 12.86
N GLY A 237 -10.21 -11.66 11.55
CA GLY A 237 -9.76 -12.92 10.96
C GLY A 237 -8.34 -13.35 11.37
N ARG A 238 -7.53 -12.43 11.94
CA ARG A 238 -6.12 -12.66 12.24
C ARG A 238 -5.80 -12.70 13.73
N PHE A 239 -6.56 -11.98 14.57
CA PHE A 239 -6.23 -11.76 15.98
C PHE A 239 -7.32 -12.22 16.94
N VAL A 240 -8.47 -12.68 16.46
CA VAL A 240 -9.44 -13.30 17.34
C VAL A 240 -8.92 -14.69 17.73
N GLU A 241 -8.55 -14.83 18.97
CA GLU A 241 -8.11 -16.10 19.54
C GLU A 241 -9.25 -17.13 19.44
N VAL A 242 -9.03 -18.14 18.63
CA VAL A 242 -9.82 -19.37 18.72
C VAL A 242 -9.21 -20.19 19.88
N PRO A 243 -9.99 -20.58 20.91
CA PRO A 243 -9.46 -21.33 22.03
C PRO A 243 -8.67 -22.55 21.56
N GLY A 244 -7.43 -22.70 22.05
CA GLY A 244 -6.52 -23.76 21.66
C GLY A 244 -5.73 -23.54 20.37
N VAL A 245 -5.82 -22.36 19.73
CA VAL A 245 -5.07 -22.00 18.52
C VAL A 245 -4.16 -20.82 18.79
N ALA A 246 -2.82 -21.02 18.90
CA ALA A 246 -1.88 -19.91 18.85
C ALA A 246 -1.93 -19.30 17.45
N HIS A 247 -2.16 -18.01 17.38
CA HIS A 247 -2.19 -17.29 16.11
C HIS A 247 -0.76 -16.98 15.68
N LEU A 248 -0.35 -17.59 14.58
CA LEU A 248 0.91 -17.23 13.90
C LEU A 248 0.54 -16.68 12.52
N PRO A 249 0.82 -15.42 12.25
CA PRO A 249 0.53 -14.82 10.95
C PRO A 249 1.21 -15.62 9.83
N PHE A 250 0.48 -15.96 8.79
CA PHE A 250 0.97 -16.63 7.58
C PHE A 250 1.75 -17.95 7.78
N VAL A 251 1.55 -18.68 8.86
CA VAL A 251 2.24 -19.97 9.10
C VAL A 251 1.50 -21.17 8.53
N GLY A 252 0.57 -20.95 7.62
CA GLY A 252 -0.22 -22.03 7.02
C GLY A 252 -1.18 -22.73 7.99
N LYS A 253 -1.64 -23.93 7.61
CA LYS A 253 -2.49 -24.75 8.48
C LYS A 253 -1.72 -25.09 9.75
N ARG A 254 -2.32 -24.77 10.91
CA ARG A 254 -1.72 -25.08 12.19
C ARG A 254 -1.51 -26.56 12.33
N LEU A 255 -0.30 -26.94 12.76
CA LEU A 255 0.01 -28.31 13.10
C LEU A 255 -0.81 -28.72 14.34
N PRO A 256 -1.60 -29.82 14.27
CA PRO A 256 -2.27 -30.35 15.43
C PRO A 256 -1.29 -30.70 16.56
N ASP A 257 -1.70 -30.53 17.81
CA ASP A 257 -0.85 -30.89 18.93
C ASP A 257 -0.68 -32.41 19.02
N ASN A 258 0.58 -32.86 18.93
CA ASN A 258 0.93 -34.25 19.11
C ASN A 258 2.07 -34.39 20.12
N LYS A 259 1.70 -34.67 21.37
CA LYS A 259 2.66 -34.77 22.47
C LYS A 259 3.68 -35.87 22.23
N THR A 260 3.25 -37.05 21.74
CA THR A 260 4.14 -38.18 21.46
C THR A 260 5.20 -37.83 20.44
N TRP A 261 4.81 -37.22 19.33
CA TRP A 261 5.79 -36.74 18.31
C TRP A 261 6.77 -35.73 18.89
N ARG A 262 6.29 -34.79 19.69
CA ARG A 262 7.19 -33.77 20.28
C ARG A 262 8.16 -34.37 21.28
N ASP A 263 7.69 -35.23 22.13
CA ASP A 263 8.52 -35.83 23.20
C ASP A 263 9.56 -36.78 22.60
N GLU A 264 9.17 -37.65 21.68
CA GLU A 264 10.05 -38.66 21.10
C GLU A 264 11.04 -38.03 20.09
N CYS A 265 10.56 -37.25 19.10
CA CYS A 265 11.40 -36.62 18.11
C CYS A 265 12.16 -35.41 18.68
N GLY A 266 11.69 -34.81 19.77
CA GLY A 266 12.30 -33.68 20.45
C GLY A 266 13.29 -34.03 21.54
N SER A 267 13.48 -35.31 21.86
CA SER A 267 14.34 -35.77 22.96
C SER A 267 15.84 -35.53 22.73
N CYS A 268 16.30 -35.58 21.49
CA CYS A 268 17.70 -35.38 21.10
C CYS A 268 17.99 -34.10 20.32
N HIS A 269 17.00 -33.64 19.53
CA HIS A 269 17.09 -32.40 18.76
C HIS A 269 15.70 -31.79 18.60
N VAL A 270 15.58 -30.63 17.93
CA VAL A 270 14.28 -30.00 17.65
C VAL A 270 13.41 -30.96 16.84
N ALA A 271 12.17 -31.22 17.30
CA ALA A 271 11.19 -31.97 16.51
C ALA A 271 10.88 -31.19 15.23
N TYR A 272 11.40 -31.67 14.11
CA TYR A 272 11.25 -31.00 12.83
C TYR A 272 9.80 -31.00 12.38
N HIS A 273 9.35 -29.85 11.87
CA HIS A 273 7.98 -29.69 11.40
C HIS A 273 7.66 -30.70 10.28
N PRO A 274 6.52 -31.41 10.33
CA PRO A 274 6.19 -32.46 9.36
C PRO A 274 6.24 -32.02 7.89
N THR A 275 5.92 -30.75 7.60
CA THR A 275 5.98 -30.22 6.23
C THR A 275 7.39 -30.07 5.65
N LEU A 276 8.44 -30.36 6.43
CA LEU A 276 9.83 -30.32 5.95
C LEU A 276 10.24 -31.58 5.19
N LEU A 277 9.42 -32.61 5.14
CA LEU A 277 9.66 -33.80 4.32
C LEU A 277 8.36 -34.33 3.70
N PRO A 278 8.42 -34.92 2.49
CA PRO A 278 7.31 -35.68 1.91
C PRO A 278 6.96 -36.92 2.78
N ALA A 279 5.71 -37.35 2.72
CA ALA A 279 5.22 -38.53 3.43
C ALA A 279 6.09 -39.78 3.19
N ARG A 280 6.56 -39.96 1.95
CA ARG A 280 7.49 -41.06 1.58
C ARG A 280 8.79 -41.00 2.37
N SER A 281 9.36 -39.81 2.58
CA SER A 281 10.62 -39.61 3.29
C SER A 281 10.45 -39.84 4.78
N TRP A 282 9.34 -39.37 5.38
CA TRP A 282 8.99 -39.68 6.76
C TRP A 282 8.83 -41.19 7.00
N THR A 283 8.19 -41.88 6.07
CA THR A 283 8.04 -43.35 6.13
C THR A 283 9.40 -44.05 6.07
N ALA A 284 10.28 -43.63 5.17
CA ALA A 284 11.63 -44.22 5.06
C ALA A 284 12.49 -43.93 6.30
N LEU A 285 12.38 -42.73 6.87
CA LEU A 285 13.10 -42.34 8.09
C LEU A 285 12.64 -43.19 9.29
N LEU A 286 11.34 -43.35 9.50
CA LEU A 286 10.79 -44.17 10.59
C LEU A 286 11.02 -45.69 10.43
N ALA A 287 11.26 -46.17 9.20
CA ALA A 287 11.66 -47.54 8.96
C ALA A 287 13.10 -47.85 9.41
N ARG A 288 13.95 -46.84 9.59
CA ARG A 288 15.31 -46.96 10.03
C ARG A 288 15.54 -46.62 11.50
N GLN A 289 14.58 -46.93 12.37
CA GLN A 289 14.70 -46.60 13.80
C GLN A 289 15.88 -47.30 14.52
N ASP A 290 16.39 -48.42 13.98
CA ASP A 290 17.59 -49.10 14.52
C ASP A 290 18.92 -48.46 14.11
N ASP A 291 18.88 -47.50 13.17
CA ASP A 291 20.01 -46.74 12.71
C ASP A 291 19.53 -45.34 12.26
N HIS A 292 19.12 -44.51 13.20
CA HIS A 292 18.76 -43.15 13.01
C HIS A 292 19.98 -42.27 13.15
N PHE A 293 20.75 -42.10 12.06
CA PHE A 293 21.99 -41.33 12.04
C PHE A 293 23.02 -41.85 13.08
N GLY A 294 23.10 -43.18 13.26
CA GLY A 294 24.00 -43.82 14.17
C GLY A 294 23.40 -44.11 15.56
N GLU A 295 22.19 -43.68 15.84
CA GLU A 295 21.49 -43.88 17.10
C GLU A 295 20.31 -44.83 16.93
N LYS A 296 20.04 -45.62 17.97
CA LYS A 296 18.87 -46.52 18.04
C LYS A 296 17.73 -45.86 18.79
N LEU A 297 16.64 -45.56 18.11
CA LEU A 297 15.51 -44.87 18.75
C LEU A 297 14.75 -45.71 19.75
N GLY A 298 14.66 -47.03 19.55
CA GLY A 298 14.03 -47.95 20.49
C GLY A 298 12.55 -47.77 20.74
N LEU A 299 11.83 -47.15 19.80
CA LEU A 299 10.41 -46.90 19.89
C LEU A 299 9.60 -48.20 19.69
N ASP A 300 8.50 -48.36 20.43
CA ASP A 300 7.59 -49.50 20.24
C ASP A 300 6.73 -49.30 18.95
N ALA A 301 6.17 -50.40 18.45
CA ALA A 301 5.44 -50.43 17.20
C ALA A 301 4.20 -49.50 17.19
N ALA A 302 3.52 -49.35 18.33
CA ALA A 302 2.33 -48.50 18.44
C ALA A 302 2.70 -47.00 18.39
N THR A 303 3.75 -46.63 19.10
CA THR A 303 4.32 -45.27 19.08
C THR A 303 4.79 -44.89 17.67
N ILE A 304 5.50 -45.77 16.97
CA ILE A 304 5.92 -45.53 15.57
C ILE A 304 4.72 -45.39 14.64
N ALA A 305 3.70 -46.23 14.79
CA ALA A 305 2.51 -46.14 13.96
C ALA A 305 1.78 -44.79 14.14
N GLY A 306 1.60 -44.34 15.38
CA GLY A 306 0.97 -43.05 15.67
C GLY A 306 1.81 -41.84 15.18
N ILE A 307 3.12 -41.86 15.36
CA ILE A 307 4.00 -40.80 14.82
C ILE A 307 4.00 -40.81 13.29
N ARG A 308 4.00 -41.99 12.66
CA ARG A 308 3.94 -42.12 11.20
C ARG A 308 2.66 -41.53 10.65
N GLU A 309 1.50 -41.88 11.19
CA GLU A 309 0.24 -41.32 10.77
C GLU A 309 0.22 -39.79 10.87
N PHE A 310 0.61 -39.26 12.02
CA PHE A 310 0.72 -37.81 12.22
C PHE A 310 1.64 -37.12 11.22
N LEU A 311 2.84 -37.66 10.96
CA LEU A 311 3.79 -37.09 10.03
C LEU A 311 3.31 -37.17 8.58
N GLN A 312 2.60 -38.26 8.18
CA GLN A 312 2.03 -38.39 6.84
C GLN A 312 0.86 -37.45 6.62
N GLU A 313 -0.04 -37.30 7.58
CA GLU A 313 -1.18 -36.38 7.47
C GLU A 313 -0.78 -34.90 7.42
N ASN A 314 0.38 -34.57 7.96
CA ASN A 314 0.88 -33.20 8.04
C ASN A 314 2.18 -32.99 7.24
N SER A 315 2.49 -33.87 6.30
CA SER A 315 3.71 -33.83 5.46
C SER A 315 3.72 -32.67 4.47
N ALA A 316 4.81 -32.54 3.73
CA ALA A 316 5.00 -31.47 2.75
C ALA A 316 3.87 -31.43 1.70
N GLU A 317 3.27 -32.57 1.34
CA GLU A 317 2.14 -32.65 0.41
C GLU A 317 0.88 -31.92 0.88
N THR A 318 0.73 -31.78 2.21
CA THR A 318 -0.39 -31.04 2.83
C THR A 318 -0.01 -29.63 3.23
N GLY A 319 1.28 -29.27 3.11
CA GLY A 319 1.80 -27.95 3.45
C GLY A 319 1.45 -26.91 2.39
N MET A 320 1.07 -25.70 2.84
CA MET A 320 0.72 -24.56 1.99
C MET A 320 1.83 -23.50 1.96
N THR A 321 3.00 -23.80 2.49
CA THR A 321 4.14 -22.89 2.56
C THR A 321 5.11 -23.12 1.41
N GLU A 322 5.89 -22.09 1.05
CA GLU A 322 6.95 -22.18 0.05
C GLU A 322 7.94 -23.31 0.33
N PRO A 323 8.46 -23.51 1.56
CA PRO A 323 9.34 -24.65 1.85
C PRO A 323 8.71 -26.00 1.56
N ALA A 324 7.43 -26.21 1.94
CA ALA A 324 6.71 -27.44 1.67
C ALA A 324 6.57 -27.70 0.17
N TYR A 325 6.28 -26.67 -0.62
CA TYR A 325 6.19 -26.76 -2.07
C TYR A 325 7.54 -27.13 -2.72
N LYS A 326 8.63 -26.46 -2.32
CA LYS A 326 9.97 -26.76 -2.84
C LYS A 326 10.41 -28.19 -2.51
N ILE A 327 10.14 -28.64 -1.28
CA ILE A 327 10.44 -30.01 -0.83
C ILE A 327 9.65 -31.07 -1.61
N ASN A 328 8.41 -30.81 -1.95
CA ASN A 328 7.61 -31.75 -2.77
C ASN A 328 8.12 -31.94 -4.18
N ARG A 329 8.90 -31.02 -4.71
CA ARG A 329 9.48 -31.06 -6.06
C ARG A 329 10.90 -31.60 -6.11
N SER A 330 11.57 -31.71 -4.97
CA SER A 330 12.90 -32.33 -4.84
C SER A 330 12.80 -33.85 -4.71
#